data_ec2ff38fe5564fb51606c0bd277380fe
#
_entry.id   ec2ff38fe5564fb51606c0bd277380fe
#
_cell.length_a   1.000
_cell.length_b   1.000
_cell.length_c   1.000
_cell.angle_alpha   90.00
_cell.angle_beta   90.00
_cell.angle_gamma   90.00
#
_symmetry.space_group_name_H-M   'P 1'
#
loop_
_entity.id
_entity.type
_entity.pdbx_description
1 polymer ?
#
loop_
_entity_poly.entity_id
_entity_poly.type
_entity_poly.pdbx_seq_one_letter_code
_entity_poly.pdbx_strand_id
1 'polypeptide(L)'
;MSDIFISYKREDKARVEALYTLLLDLDAPVWFDAGIEVAMEWEARILEQIEKARAVIVCWSFAAVSSHWVIREATIGLERGILVPVTIHPCALIPPFDALQSADLTQWDGSPDHPEVQKVLLRLGLLIGKKNLARNGRLRAGGQKEAMVDLIRALLVERALSGGDPFTYKEAEEALRAAAAEEELHIGEFDQHSLWGALDAIAEQCRRRREPPLDVLVVSKDTGRPGRGYWQKHAFLPGDGDDLEKLVFERHLAAVRASNWSQDV
;
A
#
# COMPACT_ATOMS: atom_id res chain seq x y z
N MET A 1 15.66 3.87 -17.01
CA MET A 1 15.59 5.31 -16.67
C MET A 1 15.14 5.37 -15.22
N SER A 2 15.86 6.05 -14.35
CA SER A 2 15.52 6.04 -12.91
C SER A 2 14.50 7.15 -12.62
N ASP A 3 13.39 6.80 -11.98
CA ASP A 3 12.33 7.76 -11.63
C ASP A 3 12.56 8.41 -10.27
N ILE A 4 13.35 7.76 -9.40
CA ILE A 4 13.65 8.20 -8.05
C ILE A 4 15.15 8.49 -7.92
N PHE A 5 15.49 9.64 -7.36
CA PHE A 5 16.85 10.02 -6.97
C PHE A 5 16.95 10.04 -5.45
N ILE A 6 17.99 9.42 -4.87
CA ILE A 6 18.24 9.48 -3.42
C ILE A 6 19.45 10.36 -3.15
N SER A 7 19.22 11.47 -2.46
CA SER A 7 20.21 12.39 -1.94
C SER A 7 20.55 12.06 -0.48
N TYR A 8 21.82 11.88 -0.18
CA TYR A 8 22.29 11.56 1.16
C TYR A 8 23.75 11.93 1.36
N LYS A 9 24.20 11.97 2.60
CA LYS A 9 25.62 12.12 2.91
C LYS A 9 26.31 10.76 2.92
N ARG A 10 27.48 10.65 2.30
CA ARG A 10 28.23 9.38 2.11
C ARG A 10 28.40 8.58 3.42
N GLU A 11 28.54 9.25 4.53
CA GLU A 11 28.67 8.66 5.88
C GLU A 11 27.42 7.89 6.29
N ASP A 12 26.25 8.25 5.74
CA ASP A 12 24.95 7.65 6.04
C ASP A 12 24.60 6.46 5.13
N LYS A 13 25.51 6.06 4.22
CA LYS A 13 25.29 5.07 3.17
C LYS A 13 24.64 3.79 3.70
N ALA A 14 25.16 3.21 4.77
CA ALA A 14 24.66 1.96 5.34
C ALA A 14 23.18 2.07 5.78
N ARG A 15 22.74 3.24 6.25
CA ARG A 15 21.36 3.48 6.65
C ARG A 15 20.45 3.68 5.44
N VAL A 16 20.95 4.31 4.40
CA VAL A 16 20.21 4.57 3.16
C VAL A 16 20.10 3.34 2.29
N GLU A 17 21.05 2.39 2.35
CA GLU A 17 21.00 1.13 1.62
C GLU A 17 19.75 0.30 1.93
N ALA A 18 19.25 0.34 3.16
CA ALA A 18 18.01 -0.34 3.52
C ALA A 18 16.80 0.21 2.75
N LEU A 19 16.73 1.55 2.63
CA LEU A 19 15.67 2.22 1.86
C LEU A 19 15.83 1.95 0.36
N TYR A 20 17.04 1.99 -0.15
CA TYR A 20 17.34 1.65 -1.53
C TYR A 20 16.92 0.22 -1.88
N THR A 21 17.29 -0.76 -1.04
CA THR A 21 16.93 -2.16 -1.22
C THR A 21 15.42 -2.35 -1.21
N LEU A 22 14.70 -1.73 -0.27
CA LEU A 22 13.25 -1.77 -0.23
C LEU A 22 12.64 -1.24 -1.53
N LEU A 23 13.11 -0.12 -2.07
CA LEU A 23 12.58 0.46 -3.29
C LEU A 23 12.87 -0.41 -4.52
N LEU A 24 14.06 -1.02 -4.60
CA LEU A 24 14.37 -2.01 -5.65
C LEU A 24 13.44 -3.22 -5.57
N ASP A 25 13.21 -3.72 -4.38
CA ASP A 25 12.30 -4.83 -4.13
C ASP A 25 10.86 -4.54 -4.54
N LEU A 26 10.48 -3.27 -4.58
CA LEU A 26 9.17 -2.80 -5.02
C LEU A 26 9.16 -2.40 -6.52
N ASP A 27 10.18 -2.84 -7.29
CA ASP A 27 10.35 -2.49 -8.69
C ASP A 27 10.31 -0.98 -8.98
N ALA A 28 10.66 -0.17 -7.98
CA ALA A 28 10.78 1.27 -8.16
C ALA A 28 12.16 1.61 -8.74
N PRO A 29 12.25 2.23 -9.93
CA PRO A 29 13.53 2.51 -10.56
C PRO A 29 14.22 3.66 -9.81
N VAL A 30 15.28 3.32 -9.07
CA VAL A 30 16.03 4.23 -8.20
C VAL A 30 17.42 4.49 -8.75
N TRP A 31 17.84 5.76 -8.74
CA TRP A 31 19.23 6.13 -8.87
C TRP A 31 19.85 6.36 -7.48
N PHE A 32 20.87 5.59 -7.19
CA PHE A 32 21.59 5.61 -5.92
C PHE A 32 23.09 5.60 -6.24
N ASP A 33 23.79 6.65 -5.85
CA ASP A 33 25.24 6.75 -6.08
C ASP A 33 26.03 5.92 -5.06
N ALA A 34 26.41 4.71 -5.46
CA ALA A 34 27.17 3.79 -4.63
C ALA A 34 28.68 4.05 -4.60
N GLY A 35 29.17 5.12 -5.20
CA GLY A 35 30.58 5.49 -5.12
C GLY A 35 31.33 5.59 -6.44
N ILE A 36 30.97 6.52 -7.30
CA ILE A 36 31.79 6.90 -8.44
C ILE A 36 32.87 7.87 -7.95
N GLU A 37 34.11 7.48 -8.08
CA GLU A 37 35.28 8.32 -7.81
C GLU A 37 35.56 9.22 -9.03
N VAL A 38 35.95 10.50 -8.71
CA VAL A 38 36.60 11.54 -9.54
C VAL A 38 35.69 12.59 -10.24
N ALA A 39 35.73 13.64 -9.69
CA ALA A 39 35.76 15.11 -9.58
C ALA A 39 34.93 15.99 -10.56
N MET A 40 35.00 15.97 -11.87
CA MET A 40 34.35 16.97 -12.74
C MET A 40 33.15 16.46 -13.57
N GLU A 41 33.20 15.23 -13.98
CA GLU A 41 32.05 14.58 -14.71
C GLU A 41 30.91 14.19 -13.76
N TRP A 42 31.21 14.07 -12.47
CA TRP A 42 30.28 13.64 -11.43
C TRP A 42 29.17 14.66 -11.15
N GLU A 43 29.51 15.95 -11.06
CA GLU A 43 28.53 17.02 -10.81
C GLU A 43 27.50 17.13 -11.92
N ALA A 44 27.96 17.15 -13.17
CA ALA A 44 27.08 17.22 -14.33
C ALA A 44 26.15 15.99 -14.42
N ARG A 45 26.68 14.82 -14.08
CA ARG A 45 25.91 13.57 -14.08
C ARG A 45 24.83 13.53 -12.99
N ILE A 46 25.14 14.00 -11.78
CA ILE A 46 24.17 14.13 -10.70
C ILE A 46 23.04 15.07 -11.09
N LEU A 47 23.39 16.27 -11.58
CA LEU A 47 22.38 17.24 -12.02
C LEU A 47 21.50 16.69 -13.12
N GLU A 48 22.07 15.99 -14.09
CA GLU A 48 21.32 15.32 -15.15
C GLU A 48 20.36 14.26 -14.59
N GLN A 49 20.77 13.47 -13.58
CA GLN A 49 19.88 12.47 -12.97
C GLN A 49 18.77 13.12 -12.16
N ILE A 50 19.06 14.19 -11.40
CA ILE A 50 18.04 14.93 -10.66
C ILE A 50 17.04 15.58 -11.62
N GLU A 51 17.50 16.15 -12.73
CA GLU A 51 16.62 16.74 -13.75
C GLU A 51 15.65 15.72 -14.38
N LYS A 52 16.10 14.49 -14.55
CA LYS A 52 15.27 13.39 -15.10
C LYS A 52 14.37 12.74 -14.05
N ALA A 53 14.69 12.88 -12.77
CA ALA A 53 13.94 12.26 -11.69
C ALA A 53 12.52 12.83 -11.57
N ARG A 54 11.59 11.95 -11.24
CA ARG A 54 10.19 12.27 -10.91
C ARG A 54 9.97 12.43 -9.42
N ALA A 55 10.89 11.92 -8.60
CA ALA A 55 10.92 12.08 -7.16
C ALA A 55 12.37 12.20 -6.67
N VAL A 56 12.60 13.06 -5.67
CA VAL A 56 13.89 13.22 -4.99
C VAL A 56 13.68 12.93 -3.51
N ILE A 57 14.23 11.80 -3.04
CA ILE A 57 14.28 11.51 -1.61
C ILE A 57 15.52 12.18 -1.05
N VAL A 58 15.35 12.97 0.02
CA VAL A 58 16.49 13.53 0.75
C VAL A 58 16.55 12.92 2.14
N CYS A 59 17.67 12.26 2.43
CA CYS A 59 17.92 11.59 3.70
C CYS A 59 18.65 12.55 4.66
N TRP A 60 17.91 13.15 5.58
CA TRP A 60 18.41 14.08 6.56
C TRP A 60 19.12 13.39 7.72
N SER A 61 20.30 13.89 8.03
CA SER A 61 21.12 13.54 9.18
C SER A 61 21.89 14.78 9.64
N PHE A 62 22.60 14.70 10.76
CA PHE A 62 23.48 15.77 11.20
C PHE A 62 24.54 16.12 10.14
N ALA A 63 25.08 15.13 9.42
CA ALA A 63 26.04 15.34 8.35
C ALA A 63 25.37 15.92 7.08
N ALA A 64 24.16 15.49 6.76
CA ALA A 64 23.41 15.91 5.57
C ALA A 64 23.01 17.39 5.65
N VAL A 65 22.53 17.88 6.80
CA VAL A 65 22.13 19.29 6.99
C VAL A 65 23.28 20.28 6.86
N SER A 66 24.52 19.81 6.97
CA SER A 66 25.77 20.61 6.78
C SER A 66 26.37 20.45 5.38
N SER A 67 25.79 19.58 4.53
CA SER A 67 26.31 19.28 3.21
C SER A 67 25.75 20.22 2.15
N HIS A 68 26.60 21.04 1.57
CA HIS A 68 26.24 21.94 0.47
C HIS A 68 25.57 21.18 -0.70
N TRP A 69 26.03 19.97 -1.00
CA TRP A 69 25.48 19.13 -2.07
C TRP A 69 24.07 18.66 -1.76
N VAL A 70 23.87 18.07 -0.59
CA VAL A 70 22.54 17.58 -0.17
C VAL A 70 21.53 18.73 -0.12
N ILE A 71 21.95 19.89 0.38
CA ILE A 71 21.12 21.10 0.42
C ILE A 71 20.72 21.54 -1.00
N ARG A 72 21.67 21.57 -1.95
CA ARG A 72 21.43 21.93 -3.34
C ARG A 72 20.44 20.97 -4.01
N GLU A 73 20.65 19.68 -3.84
CA GLU A 73 19.78 18.63 -4.38
C GLU A 73 18.38 18.70 -3.80
N ALA A 74 18.26 18.92 -2.48
CA ALA A 74 17.00 19.15 -1.78
C ALA A 74 16.27 20.39 -2.32
N THR A 75 17.01 21.47 -2.58
CA THR A 75 16.46 22.73 -3.13
C THR A 75 15.86 22.49 -4.50
N ILE A 76 16.57 21.80 -5.39
CA ILE A 76 16.05 21.44 -6.73
C ILE A 76 14.77 20.60 -6.61
N GLY A 77 14.76 19.60 -5.72
CA GLY A 77 13.59 18.78 -5.46
C GLY A 77 12.40 19.57 -4.94
N LEU A 78 12.65 20.54 -4.05
CA LEU A 78 11.64 21.43 -3.49
C LEU A 78 11.03 22.35 -4.55
N GLU A 79 11.85 23.03 -5.33
CA GLU A 79 11.42 23.96 -6.39
C GLU A 79 10.58 23.26 -7.45
N ARG A 80 10.86 21.99 -7.73
CA ARG A 80 10.11 21.16 -8.67
C ARG A 80 8.88 20.48 -8.06
N GLY A 81 8.66 20.59 -6.75
CA GLY A 81 7.54 19.95 -6.06
C GLY A 81 7.63 18.42 -5.96
N ILE A 82 8.83 17.87 -6.19
CA ILE A 82 9.11 16.41 -6.20
C ILE A 82 9.93 15.94 -5.00
N LEU A 83 10.15 16.81 -3.99
CA LEU A 83 10.88 16.47 -2.78
C LEU A 83 10.09 15.51 -1.88
N VAL A 84 10.79 14.49 -1.38
CA VAL A 84 10.32 13.55 -0.37
C VAL A 84 11.35 13.53 0.77
N PRO A 85 11.20 14.39 1.80
CA PRO A 85 12.16 14.47 2.89
C PRO A 85 11.97 13.33 3.88
N VAL A 86 13.07 12.67 4.25
CA VAL A 86 13.12 11.64 5.29
C VAL A 86 14.23 11.95 6.28
N THR A 87 13.99 11.77 7.58
CA THR A 87 14.98 11.95 8.63
C THR A 87 15.49 10.58 9.07
N ILE A 88 16.77 10.28 8.81
CA ILE A 88 17.39 8.98 9.12
C ILE A 88 18.21 9.01 10.40
N HIS A 89 18.67 10.19 10.84
CA HIS A 89 19.28 10.44 12.13
C HIS A 89 18.75 11.74 12.73
N PRO A 90 18.58 11.84 14.05
CA PRO A 90 18.08 13.06 14.69
C PRO A 90 18.93 14.28 14.30
N CYS A 91 18.30 15.28 13.71
CA CYS A 91 18.92 16.53 13.31
C CYS A 91 17.89 17.67 13.30
N ALA A 92 18.37 18.90 13.46
CA ALA A 92 17.56 20.08 13.25
C ALA A 92 17.63 20.47 11.76
N LEU A 93 16.50 20.46 11.09
CA LEU A 93 16.42 20.89 9.69
C LEU A 93 16.62 22.42 9.59
N ILE A 94 17.22 22.84 8.49
CA ILE A 94 17.47 24.26 8.20
C ILE A 94 16.37 24.81 7.28
N PRO A 95 16.07 26.13 7.31
CA PRO A 95 15.19 26.74 6.35
C PRO A 95 15.66 26.54 4.89
N PRO A 96 14.73 26.27 3.94
CA PRO A 96 13.28 26.21 4.10
C PRO A 96 12.73 24.82 4.48
N PHE A 97 13.59 23.83 4.72
CA PHE A 97 13.22 22.43 4.91
C PHE A 97 12.62 22.16 6.29
N ASP A 98 12.88 23.00 7.29
CA ASP A 98 12.29 22.95 8.63
C ASP A 98 10.78 23.17 8.65
N ALA A 99 10.23 23.83 7.63
CA ALA A 99 8.80 24.01 7.46
C ALA A 99 8.09 22.80 6.79
N LEU A 100 8.88 21.81 6.33
CA LEU A 100 8.33 20.64 5.63
C LEU A 100 8.13 19.48 6.59
N GLN A 101 7.08 18.70 6.35
CA GLN A 101 6.87 17.46 7.06
C GLN A 101 7.84 16.39 6.51
N SER A 102 8.81 16.00 7.32
CA SER A 102 9.75 14.91 7.03
C SER A 102 9.28 13.60 7.66
N ALA A 103 9.37 12.50 6.94
CA ALA A 103 9.11 11.18 7.50
C ALA A 103 10.24 10.77 8.45
N ASP A 104 9.91 10.40 9.69
CA ASP A 104 10.89 10.02 10.71
C ASP A 104 11.26 8.53 10.59
N LEU A 105 12.42 8.27 10.00
CA LEU A 105 12.99 6.92 9.86
C LEU A 105 14.13 6.65 10.85
N THR A 106 14.28 7.46 11.90
CA THR A 106 15.37 7.31 12.90
C THR A 106 15.32 5.97 13.63
N GLN A 107 14.13 5.46 13.86
CA GLN A 107 13.87 4.15 14.51
C GLN A 107 13.40 3.07 13.54
N TRP A 108 13.49 3.33 12.23
CA TRP A 108 13.08 2.34 11.24
C TRP A 108 14.03 1.14 11.20
N ASP A 109 13.47 -0.06 11.28
CA ASP A 109 14.16 -1.35 11.32
C ASP A 109 14.33 -2.04 9.94
N GLY A 110 13.90 -1.36 8.86
CA GLY A 110 13.88 -1.92 7.51
C GLY A 110 12.50 -2.47 7.10
N SER A 111 11.54 -2.51 8.01
CA SER A 111 10.22 -3.05 7.72
C SER A 111 9.43 -2.16 6.75
N PRO A 112 8.90 -2.72 5.64
CA PRO A 112 8.16 -1.95 4.66
C PRO A 112 6.76 -1.52 5.13
N ASP A 113 6.19 -2.10 6.19
CA ASP A 113 4.90 -1.72 6.79
C ASP A 113 5.02 -0.63 7.88
N HIS A 114 6.26 -0.19 8.19
CA HIS A 114 6.48 0.90 9.15
C HIS A 114 5.68 2.16 8.74
N PRO A 115 4.90 2.78 9.65
CA PRO A 115 3.97 3.87 9.31
C PRO A 115 4.62 5.03 8.55
N GLU A 116 5.85 5.43 8.93
CA GLU A 116 6.55 6.52 8.26
C GLU A 116 7.05 6.12 6.86
N VAL A 117 7.48 4.87 6.67
CA VAL A 117 7.84 4.33 5.36
C VAL A 117 6.63 4.28 4.44
N GLN A 118 5.46 3.91 4.97
CA GLN A 118 4.22 3.90 4.20
C GLN A 118 3.86 5.31 3.67
N LYS A 119 4.10 6.38 4.44
CA LYS A 119 3.93 7.77 3.97
C LYS A 119 4.90 8.09 2.83
N VAL A 120 6.15 7.66 2.94
CA VAL A 120 7.17 7.82 1.88
C VAL A 120 6.73 7.10 0.61
N LEU A 121 6.35 5.82 0.72
CA LEU A 121 5.92 5.00 -0.42
C LEU A 121 4.65 5.56 -1.09
N LEU A 122 3.69 6.06 -0.30
CA LEU A 122 2.49 6.71 -0.82
C LEU A 122 2.86 7.96 -1.63
N ARG A 123 3.70 8.83 -1.09
CA ARG A 123 4.15 10.04 -1.79
C ARG A 123 4.93 9.73 -3.06
N LEU A 124 5.84 8.76 -2.99
CA LEU A 124 6.59 8.28 -4.16
C LEU A 124 5.65 7.72 -5.23
N GLY A 125 4.70 6.89 -4.83
CA GLY A 125 3.73 6.29 -5.75
C GLY A 125 2.94 7.34 -6.54
N LEU A 126 2.55 8.44 -5.89
CA LEU A 126 1.89 9.57 -6.55
C LEU A 126 2.81 10.27 -7.55
N LEU A 127 4.08 10.52 -7.19
CA LEU A 127 5.04 11.23 -8.03
C LEU A 127 5.47 10.43 -9.25
N ILE A 128 5.73 9.12 -9.10
CA ILE A 128 6.21 8.25 -10.19
C ILE A 128 5.08 7.56 -10.95
N GLY A 129 3.81 7.71 -10.50
CA GLY A 129 2.64 7.10 -11.15
C GLY A 129 2.41 5.63 -10.78
N LYS A 130 3.08 5.12 -9.73
CA LYS A 130 2.89 3.77 -9.17
C LYS A 130 2.01 3.84 -7.92
N LYS A 131 0.71 4.02 -8.09
CA LYS A 131 -0.24 4.24 -6.98
C LYS A 131 -0.21 3.15 -5.90
N ASN A 132 0.18 1.93 -6.26
CA ASN A 132 0.18 0.76 -5.37
C ASN A 132 1.51 0.55 -4.61
N LEU A 133 2.48 1.46 -4.73
CA LEU A 133 3.82 1.27 -4.13
C LEU A 133 3.76 1.04 -2.61
N ALA A 134 2.97 1.82 -1.90
CA ALA A 134 2.78 1.67 -0.44
C ALA A 134 2.09 0.34 -0.07
N ARG A 135 1.10 -0.07 -0.86
CA ARG A 135 0.40 -1.34 -0.69
C ARG A 135 1.34 -2.53 -0.92
N ASN A 136 2.14 -2.48 -1.99
CA ASN A 136 3.13 -3.52 -2.30
C ASN A 136 4.19 -3.64 -1.19
N GLY A 137 4.55 -2.53 -0.54
CA GLY A 137 5.42 -2.53 0.65
C GLY A 137 4.82 -3.34 1.80
N ARG A 138 3.54 -3.12 2.14
CA ARG A 138 2.86 -3.90 3.19
C ARG A 138 2.78 -5.38 2.88
N LEU A 139 2.62 -5.74 1.61
CA LEU A 139 2.58 -7.13 1.14
C LEU A 139 3.87 -7.89 1.43
N ARG A 140 5.01 -7.26 1.19
CA ARG A 140 6.31 -7.89 1.40
C ARG A 140 6.67 -8.09 2.88
N ALA A 141 6.13 -7.29 3.78
CA ALA A 141 6.33 -7.41 5.23
C ALA A 141 5.66 -8.63 5.90
N GLY A 142 5.10 -9.54 5.14
CA GLY A 142 4.30 -10.66 5.63
C GLY A 142 2.80 -10.38 5.63
N GLY A 143 2.42 -9.21 5.11
CA GLY A 143 1.04 -8.77 4.93
C GLY A 143 0.33 -9.35 3.70
N GLN A 144 0.82 -10.45 3.09
CA GLN A 144 0.11 -11.11 1.98
C GLN A 144 -1.36 -11.37 2.31
N LYS A 145 -1.62 -11.80 3.55
CA LYS A 145 -2.97 -12.04 4.03
C LYS A 145 -3.77 -10.75 4.19
N GLU A 146 -3.18 -9.71 4.74
CA GLU A 146 -3.84 -8.42 4.96
C GLU A 146 -4.15 -7.71 3.66
N ALA A 147 -3.22 -7.71 2.73
CA ALA A 147 -3.44 -7.10 1.43
C ALA A 147 -4.44 -7.88 0.56
N MET A 148 -4.46 -9.19 0.69
CA MET A 148 -5.50 -10.01 0.07
C MET A 148 -6.88 -9.66 0.66
N VAL A 149 -6.97 -9.46 1.97
CA VAL A 149 -8.18 -8.99 2.65
C VAL A 149 -8.60 -7.61 2.13
N ASP A 150 -7.66 -6.68 2.00
CA ASP A 150 -7.93 -5.33 1.48
C ASP A 150 -8.39 -5.36 0.03
N LEU A 151 -7.77 -6.21 -0.81
CA LEU A 151 -8.16 -6.38 -2.21
C LEU A 151 -9.56 -6.99 -2.36
N ILE A 152 -9.85 -8.05 -1.60
CA ILE A 152 -11.19 -8.65 -1.59
C ILE A 152 -12.21 -7.63 -1.07
N ARG A 153 -11.90 -6.89 -0.01
CA ARG A 153 -12.78 -5.84 0.49
C ARG A 153 -13.10 -4.82 -0.59
N ALA A 154 -12.10 -4.33 -1.32
CA ALA A 154 -12.29 -3.38 -2.41
C ALA A 154 -13.22 -3.94 -3.50
N LEU A 155 -13.01 -5.18 -3.93
CA LEU A 155 -13.86 -5.87 -4.90
C LEU A 155 -15.32 -6.01 -4.42
N LEU A 156 -15.51 -6.35 -3.14
CA LEU A 156 -16.84 -6.48 -2.57
C LEU A 156 -17.54 -5.12 -2.42
N VAL A 157 -16.82 -4.07 -2.07
CA VAL A 157 -17.35 -2.69 -2.02
C VAL A 157 -17.75 -2.23 -3.42
N GLU A 158 -16.91 -2.44 -4.43
CA GLU A 158 -17.25 -2.13 -5.82
C GLU A 158 -18.50 -2.89 -6.29
N ARG A 159 -18.60 -4.18 -5.94
CA ARG A 159 -19.78 -4.99 -6.25
C ARG A 159 -21.03 -4.47 -5.56
N ALA A 160 -20.92 -4.02 -4.31
CA ALA A 160 -22.02 -3.41 -3.57
C ALA A 160 -22.50 -2.10 -4.23
N LEU A 161 -21.56 -1.23 -4.60
CA LEU A 161 -21.83 0.07 -5.24
C LEU A 161 -22.44 -0.07 -6.65
N SER A 162 -21.98 -1.06 -7.43
CA SER A 162 -22.53 -1.35 -8.77
C SER A 162 -23.91 -2.00 -8.73
N GLY A 163 -24.36 -2.47 -7.56
CA GLY A 163 -25.62 -3.21 -7.43
C GLY A 163 -25.61 -4.59 -8.11
N GLY A 164 -24.41 -5.09 -8.45
CA GLY A 164 -24.24 -6.40 -9.11
C GLY A 164 -24.72 -7.57 -8.26
N ASP A 165 -24.93 -8.72 -8.90
CA ASP A 165 -25.27 -9.97 -8.20
C ASP A 165 -24.08 -10.44 -7.36
N PRO A 166 -24.30 -11.11 -6.21
CA PRO A 166 -23.22 -11.69 -5.43
C PRO A 166 -22.32 -12.60 -6.26
N PHE A 167 -21.02 -12.57 -5.95
CA PHE A 167 -20.05 -13.49 -6.56
C PHE A 167 -20.31 -14.93 -6.09
N THR A 168 -20.17 -15.89 -6.95
CA THR A 168 -19.87 -17.24 -6.47
C THR A 168 -18.45 -17.29 -5.92
N TYR A 169 -18.11 -18.28 -5.07
CA TYR A 169 -16.75 -18.45 -4.57
C TYR A 169 -15.71 -18.49 -5.68
N LYS A 170 -16.02 -19.14 -6.80
CA LYS A 170 -15.14 -19.23 -7.96
C LYS A 170 -14.96 -17.87 -8.66
N GLU A 171 -16.05 -17.13 -8.86
CA GLU A 171 -16.00 -15.80 -9.46
C GLU A 171 -15.23 -14.82 -8.57
N ALA A 172 -15.38 -14.89 -7.23
CA ALA A 172 -14.62 -14.08 -6.30
C ALA A 172 -13.13 -14.41 -6.36
N GLU A 173 -12.75 -15.68 -6.49
CA GLU A 173 -11.37 -16.11 -6.68
C GLU A 173 -10.79 -15.60 -8.00
N GLU A 174 -11.53 -15.74 -9.10
CA GLU A 174 -11.12 -15.26 -10.43
C GLU A 174 -10.99 -13.74 -10.46
N ALA A 175 -11.94 -13.01 -9.88
CA ALA A 175 -11.89 -11.55 -9.77
C ALA A 175 -10.70 -11.08 -8.92
N LEU A 176 -10.40 -11.77 -7.81
CA LEU A 176 -9.24 -11.47 -7.00
C LEU A 176 -7.92 -11.69 -7.74
N ARG A 177 -7.80 -12.80 -8.49
CA ARG A 177 -6.62 -13.07 -9.32
C ARG A 177 -6.43 -12.02 -10.39
N ALA A 178 -7.52 -11.61 -11.06
CA ALA A 178 -7.49 -10.55 -12.06
C ALA A 178 -7.06 -9.20 -11.46
N ALA A 179 -7.67 -8.79 -10.36
CA ALA A 179 -7.32 -7.55 -9.67
C ALA A 179 -5.88 -7.57 -9.13
N ALA A 180 -5.41 -8.71 -8.61
CA ALA A 180 -4.03 -8.88 -8.18
C ALA A 180 -3.04 -8.75 -9.34
N ALA A 181 -3.39 -9.29 -10.52
CA ALA A 181 -2.57 -9.17 -11.72
C ALA A 181 -2.52 -7.74 -12.26
N GLU A 182 -3.64 -7.02 -12.28
CA GLU A 182 -3.71 -5.61 -12.68
C GLU A 182 -2.88 -4.71 -11.76
N GLU A 183 -2.83 -5.05 -10.47
CA GLU A 183 -2.06 -4.31 -9.47
C GLU A 183 -0.61 -4.81 -9.32
N GLU A 184 -0.18 -5.75 -10.17
CA GLU A 184 1.15 -6.40 -10.10
C GLU A 184 1.44 -7.04 -8.73
N LEU A 185 0.38 -7.53 -8.06
CA LEU A 185 0.47 -8.13 -6.74
C LEU A 185 0.75 -9.63 -6.80
N HIS A 186 1.83 -10.06 -6.17
CA HIS A 186 2.11 -11.48 -5.96
C HIS A 186 1.30 -11.97 -4.74
N ILE A 187 0.13 -12.55 -4.97
CA ILE A 187 -0.71 -13.13 -3.89
C ILE A 187 -0.36 -14.58 -3.56
N GLY A 188 0.75 -15.11 -4.12
CA GLY A 188 1.18 -16.48 -3.90
C GLY A 188 0.22 -17.55 -4.43
N GLU A 189 0.35 -18.77 -3.92
CA GLU A 189 -0.66 -19.81 -4.16
C GLU A 189 -1.92 -19.47 -3.36
N PHE A 190 -2.92 -18.99 -4.08
CA PHE A 190 -4.22 -18.65 -3.53
C PHE A 190 -5.22 -19.76 -3.82
N ASP A 191 -5.79 -20.32 -2.77
CA ASP A 191 -6.78 -21.35 -2.83
C ASP A 191 -8.09 -20.95 -2.13
N GLN A 192 -9.09 -21.81 -2.20
CA GLN A 192 -10.39 -21.58 -1.59
C GLN A 192 -10.30 -21.37 -0.05
N HIS A 193 -9.32 -22.00 0.62
CA HIS A 193 -9.13 -21.81 2.08
C HIS A 193 -8.62 -20.41 2.39
N SER A 194 -7.75 -19.88 1.54
CA SER A 194 -7.25 -18.50 1.63
C SER A 194 -8.39 -17.48 1.47
N LEU A 195 -9.32 -17.72 0.52
CA LEU A 195 -10.52 -16.91 0.35
C LEU A 195 -11.42 -16.93 1.59
N TRP A 196 -11.67 -18.11 2.16
CA TRP A 196 -12.46 -18.22 3.39
C TRP A 196 -11.83 -17.45 4.55
N GLY A 197 -10.52 -17.59 4.74
CA GLY A 197 -9.78 -16.85 5.76
C GLY A 197 -9.84 -15.33 5.58
N ALA A 198 -9.87 -14.85 4.33
CA ALA A 198 -10.02 -13.43 4.04
C ALA A 198 -11.45 -12.94 4.27
N LEU A 199 -12.47 -13.70 3.88
CA LEU A 199 -13.87 -13.39 4.17
C LEU A 199 -14.14 -13.35 5.69
N ASP A 200 -13.48 -14.22 6.46
CA ASP A 200 -13.53 -14.20 7.93
C ASP A 200 -12.97 -12.89 8.51
N ALA A 201 -11.84 -12.44 7.98
CA ALA A 201 -11.24 -11.17 8.39
C ALA A 201 -12.12 -9.97 8.01
N ILE A 202 -12.75 -9.98 6.82
CA ILE A 202 -13.70 -8.94 6.38
C ILE A 202 -14.92 -8.89 7.29
N ALA A 203 -15.52 -10.03 7.62
CA ALA A 203 -16.66 -10.09 8.54
C ALA A 203 -16.30 -9.46 9.91
N GLU A 204 -15.10 -9.73 10.42
CA GLU A 204 -14.62 -9.13 11.67
C GLU A 204 -14.36 -7.62 11.53
N GLN A 205 -13.79 -7.17 10.40
CA GLN A 205 -13.62 -5.74 10.11
C GLN A 205 -14.97 -5.01 10.07
N CYS A 206 -15.96 -5.55 9.35
CA CYS A 206 -17.31 -4.99 9.28
C CYS A 206 -17.95 -4.89 10.66
N ARG A 207 -17.81 -5.92 11.50
CA ARG A 207 -18.31 -5.90 12.87
C ARG A 207 -17.69 -4.81 13.72
N ARG A 208 -16.35 -4.66 13.68
CA ARG A 208 -15.63 -3.61 14.42
C ARG A 208 -16.01 -2.21 13.96
N ARG A 209 -16.21 -2.02 12.68
CA ARG A 209 -16.59 -0.73 12.08
C ARG A 209 -18.10 -0.46 12.13
N ARG A 210 -18.90 -1.41 12.61
CA ARG A 210 -20.37 -1.37 12.61
C ARG A 210 -20.95 -1.20 11.21
N GLU A 211 -20.33 -1.81 10.23
CA GLU A 211 -20.73 -1.84 8.83
C GLU A 211 -21.59 -3.08 8.54
N PRO A 212 -22.42 -3.05 7.49
CA PRO A 212 -23.09 -4.24 7.01
C PRO A 212 -22.10 -5.33 6.55
N PRO A 213 -22.47 -6.62 6.64
CA PRO A 213 -21.56 -7.73 6.39
C PRO A 213 -21.26 -7.89 4.90
N LEU A 214 -20.13 -7.38 4.43
CA LEU A 214 -19.68 -7.47 3.03
C LEU A 214 -19.54 -8.91 2.52
N ASP A 215 -19.21 -9.84 3.40
CA ASP A 215 -19.10 -11.28 3.08
C ASP A 215 -20.41 -11.92 2.60
N VAL A 216 -21.56 -11.23 2.76
CA VAL A 216 -22.86 -11.62 2.15
C VAL A 216 -22.80 -11.65 0.62
N LEU A 217 -21.88 -10.89 0.02
CA LEU A 217 -21.69 -10.81 -1.43
C LEU A 217 -20.95 -12.01 -2.04
N VAL A 218 -20.60 -13.03 -1.24
CA VAL A 218 -19.98 -14.26 -1.75
C VAL A 218 -20.86 -15.47 -1.40
N VAL A 219 -21.33 -16.15 -2.43
CA VAL A 219 -22.36 -17.20 -2.32
C VAL A 219 -21.90 -18.53 -2.91
N SER A 220 -22.54 -19.61 -2.47
CA SER A 220 -22.41 -20.92 -3.12
C SER A 220 -23.16 -20.93 -4.46
N LYS A 221 -22.54 -21.49 -5.48
CA LYS A 221 -23.15 -21.68 -6.81
C LYS A 221 -24.43 -22.53 -6.75
N ASP A 222 -24.44 -23.53 -5.85
CA ASP A 222 -25.54 -24.50 -5.77
C ASP A 222 -26.78 -23.93 -5.09
N THR A 223 -26.58 -23.06 -4.09
CA THR A 223 -27.68 -22.52 -3.27
C THR A 223 -28.01 -21.06 -3.57
N GLY A 224 -27.11 -20.33 -4.23
CA GLY A 224 -27.22 -18.87 -4.39
C GLY A 224 -27.16 -18.10 -3.07
N ARG A 225 -26.68 -18.72 -1.99
CA ARG A 225 -26.62 -18.14 -0.63
C ARG A 225 -25.22 -18.31 -0.06
N PRO A 226 -24.82 -17.48 0.95
CA PRO A 226 -23.56 -17.65 1.66
C PRO A 226 -23.42 -19.06 2.25
N GLY A 227 -22.19 -19.53 2.35
CA GLY A 227 -21.88 -20.84 2.92
C GLY A 227 -22.08 -20.91 4.44
N ARG A 228 -21.96 -22.12 5.00
CA ARG A 228 -22.18 -22.40 6.43
C ARG A 228 -21.36 -21.49 7.37
N GLY A 229 -20.13 -21.15 7.01
CA GLY A 229 -19.27 -20.29 7.84
C GLY A 229 -19.84 -18.88 8.02
N TYR A 230 -20.53 -18.33 7.02
CA TYR A 230 -21.22 -17.06 7.12
C TYR A 230 -22.30 -17.09 8.21
N TRP A 231 -23.20 -18.10 8.16
CA TRP A 231 -24.31 -18.23 9.10
C TRP A 231 -23.84 -18.37 10.55
N GLN A 232 -22.76 -19.12 10.78
CA GLN A 232 -22.18 -19.28 12.11
C GLN A 232 -21.68 -17.94 12.71
N LYS A 233 -21.14 -17.04 11.88
CA LYS A 233 -20.62 -15.75 12.34
C LYS A 233 -21.71 -14.71 12.59
N HIS A 234 -22.79 -14.77 11.82
CA HIS A 234 -23.88 -13.81 11.94
C HIS A 234 -25.00 -14.29 12.87
N ALA A 235 -24.65 -15.16 13.84
CA ALA A 235 -25.53 -15.70 14.88
C ALA A 235 -26.74 -16.48 14.37
N PHE A 236 -26.59 -17.11 13.21
CA PHE A 236 -27.62 -17.97 12.63
C PHE A 236 -27.18 -19.44 12.70
N LEU A 237 -28.02 -20.31 13.24
CA LEU A 237 -27.79 -21.74 13.22
C LEU A 237 -28.34 -22.30 11.88
N PRO A 238 -27.48 -22.99 11.09
CA PRO A 238 -27.97 -23.69 9.91
C PRO A 238 -29.04 -24.69 10.32
N GLY A 239 -30.25 -24.52 9.79
CA GLY A 239 -31.36 -25.43 10.09
C GLY A 239 -32.60 -24.77 10.69
N ASP A 240 -32.58 -23.46 10.98
CA ASP A 240 -33.76 -22.73 11.50
C ASP A 240 -34.87 -22.50 10.45
N GLY A 241 -34.69 -23.01 9.25
CA GLY A 241 -35.61 -22.97 8.14
C GLY A 241 -35.14 -22.17 6.94
N ASP A 242 -35.42 -22.70 5.76
CA ASP A 242 -34.96 -22.13 4.47
C ASP A 242 -35.49 -20.70 4.23
N ASP A 243 -36.72 -20.42 4.74
CA ASP A 243 -37.35 -19.10 4.62
C ASP A 243 -36.69 -18.04 5.47
N LEU A 244 -36.18 -18.40 6.66
CA LEU A 244 -35.51 -17.45 7.56
C LEU A 244 -34.10 -17.12 7.07
N GLU A 245 -33.35 -18.10 6.57
CA GLU A 245 -32.06 -17.87 5.93
C GLU A 245 -32.22 -16.94 4.72
N LYS A 246 -33.24 -17.14 3.90
CA LYS A 246 -33.55 -16.29 2.75
C LYS A 246 -33.84 -14.85 3.19
N LEU A 247 -34.68 -14.66 4.19
CA LEU A 247 -35.04 -13.33 4.71
C LEU A 247 -33.83 -12.58 5.24
N VAL A 248 -32.97 -13.25 6.00
CA VAL A 248 -31.74 -12.64 6.56
C VAL A 248 -30.74 -12.31 5.45
N PHE A 249 -30.57 -13.19 4.48
CA PHE A 249 -29.73 -12.95 3.31
C PHE A 249 -30.18 -11.71 2.55
N GLU A 250 -31.45 -11.61 2.20
CA GLU A 250 -32.05 -10.47 1.48
C GLU A 250 -31.85 -9.17 2.28
N ARG A 251 -32.06 -9.22 3.60
CA ARG A 251 -31.86 -8.05 4.49
C ARG A 251 -30.40 -7.60 4.52
N HIS A 252 -29.46 -8.51 4.66
CA HIS A 252 -28.03 -8.17 4.68
C HIS A 252 -27.56 -7.64 3.33
N LEU A 253 -28.00 -8.25 2.24
CA LEU A 253 -27.70 -7.80 0.88
C LEU A 253 -28.25 -6.39 0.62
N ALA A 254 -29.48 -6.12 1.03
CA ALA A 254 -30.06 -4.79 0.94
C ALA A 254 -29.31 -3.76 1.79
N ALA A 255 -28.90 -4.12 3.00
CA ALA A 255 -28.11 -3.24 3.87
C ALA A 255 -26.75 -2.90 3.26
N VAL A 256 -26.04 -3.87 2.68
CA VAL A 256 -24.76 -3.67 2.02
C VAL A 256 -24.89 -2.75 0.81
N ARG A 257 -25.92 -2.94 -0.03
CA ARG A 257 -26.19 -2.10 -1.22
C ARG A 257 -26.62 -0.67 -0.86
N ALA A 258 -27.26 -0.48 0.31
CA ALA A 258 -27.71 0.85 0.77
C ALA A 258 -26.65 1.64 1.52
N SER A 259 -25.52 1.02 1.85
CA SER A 259 -24.46 1.65 2.65
C SER A 259 -23.61 2.61 1.83
N ASN A 260 -23.13 3.66 2.50
CA ASN A 260 -22.18 4.60 1.91
C ASN A 260 -20.75 4.09 2.13
N TRP A 261 -20.13 3.54 1.08
CA TRP A 261 -18.77 3.01 1.08
C TRP A 261 -17.71 4.04 0.65
N SER A 262 -18.03 5.32 0.59
CA SER A 262 -17.18 6.38 0.04
C SER A 262 -15.85 6.61 0.76
N GLN A 263 -15.61 5.96 1.89
CA GLN A 263 -14.37 6.06 2.66
C GLN A 263 -13.36 4.93 2.35
N ASP A 264 -13.74 3.95 1.54
CA ASP A 264 -12.96 2.72 1.27
C ASP A 264 -12.53 2.58 -0.21
N VAL A 265 -12.74 3.60 -1.04
CA VAL A 265 -12.37 3.63 -2.47
C VAL A 265 -11.19 4.54 -2.71
#